data_e9640ba6f5fd689341db6aba2c2e80a0
#
_entry.id   e9640ba6f5fd689341db6aba2c2e80a0
#
_cell.length_a   1.000
_cell.length_b   1.000
_cell.length_c   1.000
_cell.angle_alpha   90.00
_cell.angle_beta   90.00
_cell.angle_gamma   90.00
#
_symmetry.space_group_name_H-M   'P 1'
#
loop_
_entity.id
_entity.type
_entity.pdbx_description
1 polymer ?
#
loop_
_entity_poly.entity_id
_entity_poly.type
_entity_poly.pdbx_seq_one_letter_code
_entity_poly.pdbx_strand_id
1 'polypeptide(L)'
;MNKTFVILAVTAVVSACGCTPKKPAPTPEEPFQRYTQDLKMHSEIMNTDIPFSIYLPESYATDKDKSYAVVYMLHGHGDSHNSWNGNYLHANNKIKILESAGRISEMIYVFPEGFTTYYCNYYTGKYNYMDMFINELIPYIDANYRTIPDRQHRSVTGYSMGGFGAMVLPEKHPETFLCSAPLSMSFRTDWQYLAESQSGWDQQWGKIFGGTGKPGEERLTDYYKEHCPFYQFVPENKEKLSQVHWFFICGDNEENLLFSNDTLHIQLRDNGFEHEYRVEDGGHSSSVWMPALEEVLPWFDHYMNGGSAWPACSNPSFTKQDVTFREDGSAFSKAYTGEAKGLGVYFFHNGMSEQQLKDAMSVFYSINTKHLFAYLPCDLSKKSLSEWISFYESAYPLEGRVAIGFEGAGATIMENSSSFKTMFFIDTKLGNNIAVDPSKQYYFACTDESACYADFGALYRACKHGGAEFEYRVINATGEDDLLKCADKLRSYIPYY
;
A
#
# COMPACT_ATOMS: atom_id res chain seq x y z
N MET A 1 100.85 -43.41 -29.13
CA MET A 1 99.73 -44.29 -28.77
C MET A 1 98.43 -43.48 -28.85
N ASN A 2 97.81 -43.50 -30.03
CA ASN A 2 96.55 -42.77 -30.28
C ASN A 2 95.43 -43.84 -30.29
N LYS A 3 94.47 -43.69 -29.45
CA LYS A 3 93.23 -44.45 -29.52
C LYS A 3 92.15 -43.65 -30.20
N THR A 4 91.75 -44.08 -31.39
CA THR A 4 90.69 -43.57 -32.18
C THR A 4 89.36 -44.15 -31.63
N PHE A 5 88.44 -43.27 -31.25
CA PHE A 5 87.09 -43.67 -30.94
C PHE A 5 86.22 -43.47 -32.16
N VAL A 6 85.53 -44.53 -32.58
CA VAL A 6 84.53 -44.53 -33.61
C VAL A 6 83.17 -44.26 -32.95
N ILE A 7 82.51 -43.17 -33.31
CA ILE A 7 81.15 -42.84 -32.88
C ILE A 7 80.19 -43.39 -33.91
N LEU A 8 79.34 -44.35 -33.54
CA LEU A 8 78.24 -44.84 -34.33
C LEU A 8 77.07 -43.85 -34.11
N ALA A 9 76.64 -43.20 -35.17
CA ALA A 9 75.44 -42.38 -35.13
C ALA A 9 74.21 -43.29 -35.37
N VAL A 10 73.34 -43.40 -34.38
CA VAL A 10 72.04 -44.04 -34.48
C VAL A 10 71.02 -42.95 -34.79
N THR A 11 70.49 -42.98 -35.99
CA THR A 11 69.39 -42.08 -36.44
C THR A 11 68.08 -42.64 -35.92
N ALA A 12 67.50 -42.02 -34.86
CA ALA A 12 66.18 -42.32 -34.41
C ALA A 12 65.16 -41.52 -35.22
N VAL A 13 64.30 -42.23 -35.98
CA VAL A 13 63.16 -41.66 -36.66
C VAL A 13 62.06 -41.44 -35.62
N VAL A 14 61.88 -40.19 -35.19
CA VAL A 14 60.77 -39.80 -34.29
C VAL A 14 59.56 -39.55 -35.19
N SER A 15 58.59 -40.47 -35.17
CA SER A 15 57.26 -40.31 -35.77
C SER A 15 56.49 -39.29 -34.94
N ALA A 16 56.31 -38.07 -35.45
CA ALA A 16 55.57 -37.02 -34.83
C ALA A 16 54.06 -37.34 -34.96
N CYS A 17 53.46 -37.95 -33.93
CA CYS A 17 52.02 -37.95 -33.78
C CYS A 17 51.57 -36.51 -33.47
N GLY A 18 50.94 -35.84 -34.43
CA GLY A 18 50.36 -34.53 -34.28
C GLY A 18 49.15 -34.58 -33.31
N CYS A 19 49.37 -34.37 -32.05
CA CYS A 19 48.30 -34.00 -31.11
C CYS A 19 47.99 -32.52 -31.29
N THR A 20 46.98 -32.22 -32.09
CA THR A 20 46.35 -30.90 -32.05
C THR A 20 45.79 -30.66 -30.61
N PRO A 21 46.14 -29.56 -29.93
CA PRO A 21 45.58 -29.29 -28.62
C PRO A 21 44.07 -29.16 -28.79
N LYS A 22 43.30 -30.00 -28.12
CA LYS A 22 41.86 -29.87 -28.00
C LYS A 22 41.58 -28.48 -27.40
N LYS A 23 40.83 -27.65 -28.14
CA LYS A 23 40.27 -26.38 -27.62
C LYS A 23 39.60 -26.73 -26.28
N PRO A 24 39.90 -26.02 -25.18
CA PRO A 24 39.21 -26.28 -23.92
C PRO A 24 37.69 -26.18 -24.20
N ALA A 25 36.94 -27.14 -23.62
CA ALA A 25 35.52 -27.11 -23.68
C ALA A 25 35.06 -25.75 -23.14
N PRO A 26 34.06 -25.08 -23.77
CA PRO A 26 33.53 -23.85 -23.27
C PRO A 26 33.09 -24.12 -21.81
N THR A 27 33.55 -23.26 -20.90
CA THR A 27 33.05 -23.25 -19.54
C THR A 27 31.53 -23.16 -19.59
N PRO A 28 30.79 -24.01 -18.87
CA PRO A 28 29.34 -23.89 -18.85
C PRO A 28 29.01 -22.45 -18.47
N GLU A 29 28.25 -21.74 -19.31
CA GLU A 29 27.70 -20.44 -18.93
C GLU A 29 26.91 -20.68 -17.64
N GLU A 30 27.16 -19.88 -16.61
CA GLU A 30 26.36 -19.96 -15.39
C GLU A 30 24.88 -19.70 -15.78
N PRO A 31 23.95 -20.46 -15.22
CA PRO A 31 22.55 -20.28 -15.53
C PRO A 31 22.11 -18.86 -15.19
N PHE A 32 21.38 -18.20 -16.08
CA PHE A 32 20.88 -16.85 -15.89
C PHE A 32 20.08 -16.77 -14.58
N GLN A 33 20.54 -15.89 -13.69
CA GLN A 33 19.86 -15.61 -12.43
C GLN A 33 19.02 -14.34 -12.58
N ARG A 34 17.72 -14.47 -12.40
CA ARG A 34 16.79 -13.33 -12.44
C ARG A 34 17.03 -12.35 -11.28
N TYR A 35 17.48 -12.83 -10.14
CA TYR A 35 17.77 -12.01 -8.97
C TYR A 35 19.24 -12.10 -8.60
N THR A 36 19.91 -10.96 -8.52
CA THR A 36 21.31 -10.85 -8.10
C THR A 36 21.41 -9.89 -6.92
N GLN A 37 22.05 -10.35 -5.85
CA GLN A 37 22.25 -9.61 -4.61
C GLN A 37 23.65 -9.01 -4.54
N ASP A 38 23.81 -8.06 -3.63
CA ASP A 38 25.10 -7.53 -3.16
C ASP A 38 25.99 -6.96 -4.30
N LEU A 39 25.33 -6.49 -5.36
CA LEU A 39 25.99 -5.68 -6.37
C LEU A 39 26.41 -4.35 -5.77
N LYS A 40 27.41 -3.69 -6.39
CA LYS A 40 27.94 -2.43 -5.89
C LYS A 40 28.16 -1.43 -7.00
N MET A 41 27.83 -0.20 -6.71
CA MET A 41 28.21 0.96 -7.50
C MET A 41 29.10 1.85 -6.63
N HIS A 42 30.25 2.26 -7.13
CA HIS A 42 31.05 3.29 -6.45
C HIS A 42 30.40 4.64 -6.62
N SER A 43 30.18 5.36 -5.53
CA SER A 43 29.64 6.72 -5.54
C SER A 43 30.75 7.72 -5.21
N GLU A 44 31.01 8.64 -6.10
CA GLU A 44 31.91 9.78 -5.87
C GLU A 44 31.26 10.79 -4.90
N ILE A 45 29.95 11.01 -5.01
CA ILE A 45 29.18 11.92 -4.14
C ILE A 45 29.22 11.46 -2.68
N MET A 46 29.03 10.15 -2.44
CA MET A 46 29.06 9.56 -1.09
C MET A 46 30.45 9.11 -0.68
N ASN A 47 31.41 9.07 -1.61
CA ASN A 47 32.77 8.52 -1.45
C ASN A 47 32.77 7.12 -0.81
N THR A 48 31.88 6.25 -1.29
CA THR A 48 31.76 4.86 -0.83
C THR A 48 31.05 4.00 -1.87
N ASP A 49 31.18 2.68 -1.71
CA ASP A 49 30.41 1.73 -2.50
C ASP A 49 28.96 1.68 -1.98
N ILE A 50 28.01 1.83 -2.89
CA ILE A 50 26.58 1.72 -2.63
C ILE A 50 26.11 0.32 -3.04
N PRO A 51 25.72 -0.52 -2.09
CA PRO A 51 25.15 -1.83 -2.39
C PRO A 51 23.76 -1.69 -3.05
N PHE A 52 23.44 -2.63 -3.91
CA PHE A 52 22.07 -2.78 -4.44
C PHE A 52 21.84 -4.24 -4.85
N SER A 53 20.57 -4.61 -4.98
CA SER A 53 20.14 -5.85 -5.61
C SER A 53 19.31 -5.54 -6.83
N ILE A 54 19.21 -6.49 -7.77
CA ILE A 54 18.44 -6.31 -9.00
C ILE A 54 17.68 -7.59 -9.33
N TYR A 55 16.45 -7.41 -9.83
CA TYR A 55 15.67 -8.48 -10.41
C TYR A 55 15.39 -8.18 -11.89
N LEU A 56 15.76 -9.11 -12.76
CA LEU A 56 15.67 -9.01 -14.20
C LEU A 56 14.53 -9.88 -14.74
N PRO A 57 13.79 -9.43 -15.75
CA PRO A 57 12.72 -10.22 -16.35
C PRO A 57 13.23 -11.47 -17.04
N GLU A 58 12.34 -12.44 -17.29
CA GLU A 58 12.71 -13.73 -17.87
C GLU A 58 13.28 -13.58 -19.29
N SER A 59 12.65 -12.73 -20.10
CA SER A 59 13.12 -12.48 -21.48
C SER A 59 14.48 -11.74 -21.54
N TYR A 60 14.98 -11.21 -20.41
CA TYR A 60 16.26 -10.52 -20.37
C TYR A 60 17.45 -11.41 -20.84
N ALA A 61 17.37 -12.73 -20.62
CA ALA A 61 18.39 -13.67 -21.08
C ALA A 61 18.33 -13.94 -22.59
N THR A 62 17.14 -13.97 -23.15
CA THR A 62 16.87 -14.47 -24.52
C THR A 62 16.66 -13.37 -25.54
N ASP A 63 15.99 -12.29 -25.20
CA ASP A 63 15.75 -11.14 -26.07
C ASP A 63 16.79 -10.03 -25.78
N LYS A 64 17.85 -9.97 -26.56
CA LYS A 64 18.97 -9.05 -26.34
C LYS A 64 18.69 -7.62 -26.81
N ASP A 65 17.68 -7.44 -27.65
CA ASP A 65 17.32 -6.14 -28.23
C ASP A 65 16.24 -5.41 -27.42
N LYS A 66 15.55 -6.13 -26.51
CA LYS A 66 14.49 -5.59 -25.66
C LYS A 66 15.06 -4.76 -24.51
N SER A 67 14.49 -3.57 -24.31
CA SER A 67 14.68 -2.72 -23.14
C SER A 67 13.41 -2.70 -22.30
N TYR A 68 13.54 -2.36 -21.02
CA TYR A 68 12.48 -2.53 -20.02
C TYR A 68 12.28 -1.26 -19.20
N ALA A 69 11.06 -1.02 -18.80
CA ALA A 69 10.75 -0.06 -17.73
C ALA A 69 11.43 -0.48 -16.42
N VAL A 70 11.73 0.47 -15.55
CA VAL A 70 12.43 0.23 -14.29
C VAL A 70 11.64 0.73 -13.09
N VAL A 71 11.58 -0.10 -12.04
CA VAL A 71 10.98 0.23 -10.75
C VAL A 71 12.05 0.19 -9.66
N TYR A 72 12.23 1.29 -8.95
CA TYR A 72 13.08 1.35 -7.77
C TYR A 72 12.25 1.02 -6.54
N MET A 73 12.69 0.01 -5.75
CA MET A 73 11.98 -0.49 -4.57
C MET A 73 12.80 -0.21 -3.31
N LEU A 74 12.36 0.76 -2.52
CA LEU A 74 13.09 1.32 -1.39
C LEU A 74 12.73 0.61 -0.08
N HIS A 75 13.75 0.25 0.72
CA HIS A 75 13.56 -0.46 2.00
C HIS A 75 13.26 0.46 3.19
N GLY A 76 12.78 -0.11 4.30
CA GLY A 76 12.48 0.58 5.54
C GLY A 76 13.71 0.90 6.40
N HIS A 77 13.49 1.67 7.48
CA HIS A 77 14.56 2.03 8.42
C HIS A 77 15.11 0.80 9.16
N GLY A 78 16.42 0.64 9.13
CA GLY A 78 17.10 -0.52 9.74
C GLY A 78 17.14 -1.78 8.86
N ASP A 79 16.50 -1.74 7.70
CA ASP A 79 16.57 -2.77 6.67
C ASP A 79 17.75 -2.54 5.70
N SER A 80 17.78 -3.24 4.57
CA SER A 80 18.82 -3.16 3.55
C SER A 80 18.27 -3.40 2.13
N HIS A 81 19.15 -3.23 1.13
CA HIS A 81 18.87 -3.57 -0.27
C HIS A 81 18.39 -5.01 -0.51
N ASN A 82 18.56 -5.92 0.45
CA ASN A 82 18.08 -7.31 0.38
C ASN A 82 16.71 -7.52 1.04
N SER A 83 16.17 -6.55 1.77
CA SER A 83 14.99 -6.76 2.63
C SER A 83 13.71 -7.06 1.84
N TRP A 84 13.52 -6.46 0.66
CA TRP A 84 12.38 -6.77 -0.20
C TRP A 84 12.31 -8.25 -0.62
N ASN A 85 13.45 -8.95 -0.61
CA ASN A 85 13.55 -10.35 -0.97
C ASN A 85 14.11 -11.21 0.18
N GLY A 86 14.13 -10.67 1.39
CA GLY A 86 14.53 -11.34 2.61
C GLY A 86 13.47 -12.31 3.14
N ASN A 87 13.63 -12.68 4.42
CA ASN A 87 12.85 -13.76 5.04
C ASN A 87 11.34 -13.47 5.17
N TYR A 88 10.89 -12.23 5.04
CA TYR A 88 9.50 -11.85 5.33
C TYR A 88 8.77 -11.11 4.20
N LEU A 89 9.45 -10.63 3.14
CA LEU A 89 8.79 -9.88 2.06
C LEU A 89 8.63 -10.69 0.75
N HIS A 90 9.64 -11.36 0.26
CA HIS A 90 9.57 -12.21 -0.94
C HIS A 90 9.00 -11.53 -2.20
N ALA A 91 9.37 -10.25 -2.46
CA ALA A 91 8.84 -9.47 -3.58
C ALA A 91 9.06 -10.14 -4.94
N ASN A 92 10.20 -10.82 -5.15
CA ASN A 92 10.48 -11.56 -6.39
C ASN A 92 9.40 -12.62 -6.71
N ASN A 93 8.88 -13.31 -5.69
CA ASN A 93 7.82 -14.30 -5.88
C ASN A 93 6.52 -13.61 -6.31
N LYS A 94 6.19 -12.47 -5.71
CA LYS A 94 5.00 -11.69 -6.07
C LYS A 94 5.10 -11.18 -7.50
N ILE A 95 6.23 -10.58 -7.88
CA ILE A 95 6.51 -10.10 -9.23
C ILE A 95 6.34 -11.25 -10.24
N LYS A 96 6.99 -12.40 -9.98
CA LYS A 96 6.89 -13.57 -10.86
C LYS A 96 5.45 -14.07 -11.03
N ILE A 97 4.65 -14.08 -9.96
CA ILE A 97 3.23 -14.49 -10.02
C ILE A 97 2.45 -13.52 -10.91
N LEU A 98 2.63 -12.22 -10.73
CA LEU A 98 1.92 -11.20 -11.51
C LEU A 98 2.33 -11.24 -13.00
N GLU A 99 3.62 -11.38 -13.31
CA GLU A 99 4.12 -11.56 -14.67
C GLU A 99 3.53 -12.82 -15.32
N SER A 100 3.59 -13.97 -14.61
CA SER A 100 3.10 -15.26 -15.15
C SER A 100 1.59 -15.27 -15.35
N ALA A 101 0.85 -14.48 -14.56
CA ALA A 101 -0.59 -14.30 -14.72
C ALA A 101 -0.96 -13.26 -15.80
N GLY A 102 0.03 -12.63 -16.45
CA GLY A 102 -0.19 -11.57 -17.44
C GLY A 102 -0.80 -10.29 -16.85
N ARG A 103 -0.68 -10.10 -15.54
CA ARG A 103 -1.20 -8.91 -14.85
C ARG A 103 -0.25 -7.71 -14.95
N ILE A 104 1.02 -7.97 -15.21
CA ILE A 104 2.05 -6.94 -15.45
C ILE A 104 2.94 -7.37 -16.60
N SER A 105 3.47 -6.39 -17.31
CA SER A 105 4.56 -6.56 -18.27
C SER A 105 5.87 -6.82 -17.55
N GLU A 106 6.84 -7.34 -18.26
CA GLU A 106 8.20 -7.53 -17.73
C GLU A 106 8.90 -6.20 -17.50
N MET A 107 9.39 -5.98 -16.28
CA MET A 107 10.11 -4.79 -15.85
C MET A 107 11.39 -5.16 -15.08
N ILE A 108 12.34 -4.24 -15.00
CA ILE A 108 13.51 -4.35 -14.14
C ILE A 108 13.17 -3.76 -12.78
N TYR A 109 13.56 -4.46 -11.70
CA TYR A 109 13.38 -3.98 -10.33
C TYR A 109 14.73 -3.80 -9.67
N VAL A 110 14.99 -2.60 -9.16
CA VAL A 110 16.24 -2.22 -8.48
C VAL A 110 15.96 -1.99 -7.01
N PHE A 111 16.74 -2.61 -6.15
CA PHE A 111 16.62 -2.52 -4.70
C PHE A 111 17.89 -1.86 -4.14
N PRO A 112 17.94 -0.53 -4.03
CA PRO A 112 19.13 0.17 -3.55
C PRO A 112 19.26 0.14 -2.02
N GLU A 113 20.50 0.19 -1.52
CA GLU A 113 20.78 0.45 -0.12
C GLU A 113 20.48 1.91 0.24
N GLY A 114 19.56 2.14 1.15
CA GLY A 114 19.13 3.46 1.62
C GLY A 114 19.74 3.87 2.95
N PHE A 115 20.47 2.95 3.62
CA PHE A 115 20.97 3.15 4.99
C PHE A 115 19.85 3.60 5.93
N THR A 116 20.07 4.71 6.66
CA THR A 116 19.07 5.38 7.51
C THR A 116 18.84 6.82 7.07
N THR A 117 18.98 7.10 5.77
CA THR A 117 19.03 8.47 5.23
C THR A 117 17.65 9.06 4.93
N TYR A 118 16.58 8.26 5.02
CA TYR A 118 15.27 8.64 4.50
C TYR A 118 15.31 9.09 3.03
N TYR A 119 16.33 8.61 2.30
CA TYR A 119 16.56 8.93 0.90
C TYR A 119 16.77 10.42 0.60
N CYS A 120 17.09 11.20 1.63
CA CYS A 120 17.40 12.63 1.58
C CYS A 120 18.90 12.89 1.65
N ASN A 121 19.30 14.06 1.23
CA ASN A 121 20.57 14.62 1.63
C ASN A 121 20.50 14.99 3.11
N TYR A 122 21.57 14.80 3.85
CA TYR A 122 21.60 15.30 5.24
C TYR A 122 21.75 16.81 5.25
N TYR A 123 21.05 17.46 6.17
CA TYR A 123 21.13 18.90 6.40
C TYR A 123 22.58 19.44 6.48
N THR A 124 23.50 18.64 6.98
CA THR A 124 24.91 19.00 7.12
C THR A 124 25.73 18.87 5.82
N GLY A 125 25.15 18.34 4.76
CA GLY A 125 25.84 18.01 3.50
C GLY A 125 26.85 16.85 3.61
N LYS A 126 26.87 16.10 4.74
CA LYS A 126 27.80 14.97 4.90
C LYS A 126 27.38 13.73 4.13
N TYR A 127 26.08 13.52 3.94
CA TYR A 127 25.49 12.40 3.24
C TYR A 127 24.52 12.95 2.21
N ASN A 128 24.98 13.07 0.98
CA ASN A 128 24.15 13.60 -0.11
C ASN A 128 23.50 12.44 -0.87
N TYR A 129 22.66 11.69 -0.16
CA TYR A 129 22.07 10.46 -0.67
C TYR A 129 21.14 10.71 -1.87
N MET A 130 20.28 11.72 -1.80
CA MET A 130 19.39 12.07 -2.91
C MET A 130 20.18 12.42 -4.16
N ASP A 131 21.22 13.24 -4.01
CA ASP A 131 22.10 13.62 -5.13
C ASP A 131 22.78 12.39 -5.75
N MET A 132 23.28 11.47 -4.91
CA MET A 132 23.86 10.21 -5.37
C MET A 132 22.82 9.38 -6.13
N PHE A 133 21.61 9.26 -5.59
CA PHE A 133 20.54 8.46 -6.19
C PHE A 133 20.20 8.97 -7.59
N ILE A 134 19.98 10.27 -7.73
CA ILE A 134 19.57 10.91 -8.99
C ILE A 134 20.74 11.00 -9.98
N ASN A 135 21.92 11.43 -9.54
CA ASN A 135 23.02 11.78 -10.44
C ASN A 135 24.00 10.64 -10.69
N GLU A 136 24.00 9.58 -9.86
CA GLU A 136 24.92 8.45 -10.01
C GLU A 136 24.20 7.12 -10.15
N LEU A 137 23.30 6.75 -9.23
CA LEU A 137 22.67 5.41 -9.23
C LEU A 137 21.76 5.22 -10.45
N ILE A 138 20.87 6.14 -10.74
CA ILE A 138 19.98 6.05 -11.91
C ILE A 138 20.82 5.98 -13.21
N PRO A 139 21.76 6.88 -13.48
CA PRO A 139 22.62 6.78 -14.66
C PRO A 139 23.45 5.49 -14.73
N TYR A 140 23.92 5.00 -13.58
CA TYR A 140 24.65 3.72 -13.53
C TYR A 140 23.76 2.55 -13.95
N ILE A 141 22.53 2.48 -13.46
CA ILE A 141 21.57 1.43 -13.83
C ILE A 141 21.26 1.52 -15.32
N ASP A 142 20.97 2.70 -15.83
CA ASP A 142 20.67 2.92 -17.25
C ASP A 142 21.85 2.56 -18.18
N ALA A 143 23.08 2.77 -17.71
CA ALA A 143 24.29 2.43 -18.49
C ALA A 143 24.66 0.94 -18.47
N ASN A 144 24.30 0.21 -17.41
CA ASN A 144 24.73 -1.19 -17.22
C ASN A 144 23.61 -2.22 -17.49
N TYR A 145 22.35 -1.79 -17.55
CA TYR A 145 21.21 -2.65 -17.79
C TYR A 145 20.36 -2.09 -18.93
N ARG A 146 19.62 -2.97 -19.60
CA ARG A 146 18.74 -2.59 -20.71
C ARG A 146 17.45 -1.96 -20.20
N THR A 147 17.56 -0.81 -19.56
CA THR A 147 16.43 0.05 -19.21
C THR A 147 16.00 0.89 -20.39
N ILE A 148 14.76 1.41 -20.35
CA ILE A 148 14.35 2.54 -21.18
C ILE A 148 14.67 3.79 -20.35
N PRO A 149 15.72 4.57 -20.72
CA PRO A 149 16.33 5.55 -19.81
C PRO A 149 15.61 6.90 -19.85
N ASP A 150 14.29 6.87 -19.72
CA ASP A 150 13.47 8.08 -19.69
C ASP A 150 12.49 8.07 -18.50
N ARG A 151 11.90 9.22 -18.24
CA ARG A 151 10.94 9.43 -17.18
C ARG A 151 9.69 8.55 -17.34
N GLN A 152 9.22 8.34 -18.56
CA GLN A 152 7.97 7.64 -18.85
C GLN A 152 8.02 6.15 -18.47
N HIS A 153 9.25 5.63 -18.29
CA HIS A 153 9.48 4.22 -17.97
C HIS A 153 10.21 4.05 -16.63
N ARG A 154 10.09 5.04 -15.70
CA ARG A 154 10.72 4.98 -14.37
C ARG A 154 9.74 5.29 -13.27
N SER A 155 9.62 4.36 -12.32
CA SER A 155 8.75 4.49 -11.16
C SER A 155 9.47 4.13 -9.87
N VAL A 156 8.92 4.55 -8.74
CA VAL A 156 9.49 4.28 -7.42
C VAL A 156 8.41 3.88 -6.43
N THR A 157 8.72 2.88 -5.61
CA THR A 157 7.90 2.48 -4.45
C THR A 157 8.81 2.16 -3.28
N GLY A 158 8.26 2.08 -2.10
CA GLY A 158 9.00 1.72 -0.90
C GLY A 158 8.10 1.71 0.32
N TYR A 159 8.53 1.04 1.37
CA TYR A 159 7.76 0.97 2.62
C TYR A 159 8.45 1.74 3.74
N SER A 160 7.67 2.29 4.67
CA SER A 160 8.17 2.98 5.85
C SER A 160 9.11 4.15 5.49
N MET A 161 10.37 4.11 5.89
CA MET A 161 11.41 5.03 5.44
C MET A 161 11.51 5.07 3.91
N GLY A 162 11.41 3.90 3.25
CA GLY A 162 11.36 3.80 1.79
C GLY A 162 10.10 4.41 1.20
N GLY A 163 8.97 4.36 1.93
CA GLY A 163 7.75 5.08 1.57
C GLY A 163 7.96 6.59 1.55
N PHE A 164 8.65 7.12 2.55
CA PHE A 164 9.06 8.53 2.53
C PHE A 164 10.01 8.83 1.36
N GLY A 165 10.98 7.94 1.09
CA GLY A 165 11.87 8.07 -0.06
C GLY A 165 11.12 8.05 -1.39
N ALA A 166 10.13 7.16 -1.52
CA ALA A 166 9.29 7.09 -2.71
C ALA A 166 8.47 8.37 -2.91
N MET A 167 8.13 9.10 -1.86
CA MET A 167 7.48 10.39 -1.95
C MET A 167 8.48 11.52 -2.24
N VAL A 168 9.55 11.65 -1.43
CA VAL A 168 10.43 12.84 -1.50
C VAL A 168 11.29 12.89 -2.76
N LEU A 169 11.72 11.74 -3.31
CA LEU A 169 12.50 11.70 -4.55
C LEU A 169 11.74 12.29 -5.73
N PRO A 170 10.49 11.85 -6.06
CA PRO A 170 9.71 12.46 -7.12
C PRO A 170 9.20 13.87 -6.81
N GLU A 171 8.99 14.20 -5.53
CA GLU A 171 8.63 15.56 -5.11
C GLU A 171 9.71 16.57 -5.48
N LYS A 172 10.98 16.21 -5.25
CA LYS A 172 12.14 17.06 -5.58
C LYS A 172 12.51 16.97 -7.07
N HIS A 173 12.36 15.79 -7.66
CA HIS A 173 12.76 15.45 -9.04
C HIS A 173 11.61 14.86 -9.87
N PRO A 174 10.51 15.62 -10.08
CA PRO A 174 9.35 15.11 -10.85
C PRO A 174 9.69 14.86 -12.33
N GLU A 175 10.77 15.45 -12.83
CA GLU A 175 11.31 15.19 -14.17
C GLU A 175 11.94 13.80 -14.30
N THR A 176 12.17 13.10 -13.19
CA THR A 176 12.86 11.81 -13.17
C THR A 176 11.92 10.62 -13.13
N PHE A 177 10.77 10.76 -12.46
CA PHE A 177 9.83 9.66 -12.21
C PHE A 177 8.45 9.93 -12.80
N LEU A 178 7.84 8.90 -13.41
CA LEU A 178 6.45 8.97 -13.88
C LEU A 178 5.46 8.70 -12.75
N CYS A 179 5.72 7.64 -11.97
CA CYS A 179 4.82 7.21 -10.90
C CYS A 179 5.57 7.04 -9.58
N SER A 180 4.85 7.26 -8.50
CA SER A 180 5.31 7.07 -7.12
C SER A 180 4.25 6.36 -6.30
N ALA A 181 4.66 5.29 -5.60
CA ALA A 181 3.77 4.55 -4.71
C ALA A 181 4.37 4.38 -3.30
N PRO A 182 4.23 5.37 -2.41
CA PRO A 182 4.58 5.26 -1.00
C PRO A 182 3.71 4.26 -0.25
N LEU A 183 4.33 3.29 0.44
CA LEU A 183 3.65 2.32 1.30
C LEU A 183 3.98 2.62 2.76
N SER A 184 2.95 2.80 3.60
CA SER A 184 3.11 3.08 5.03
C SER A 184 4.14 4.18 5.28
N MET A 185 4.00 5.29 4.58
CA MET A 185 5.01 6.34 4.50
C MET A 185 5.36 6.88 5.89
N SER A 186 6.64 6.76 6.26
CA SER A 186 7.14 7.18 7.57
C SER A 186 7.44 8.67 7.61
N PHE A 187 6.41 9.47 7.79
CA PHE A 187 6.52 10.90 8.08
C PHE A 187 5.49 11.29 9.14
N ARG A 188 5.56 12.52 9.61
CA ARG A 188 4.69 13.01 10.69
C ARG A 188 4.23 14.42 10.41
N THR A 189 3.11 14.79 11.00
CA THR A 189 2.68 16.18 11.09
C THR A 189 3.62 16.99 11.99
N ASP A 190 3.60 18.31 11.87
CA ASP A 190 4.43 19.20 12.70
C ASP A 190 4.24 18.92 14.19
N TRP A 191 2.99 18.83 14.65
CA TRP A 191 2.73 18.59 16.06
C TRP A 191 3.27 17.24 16.56
N GLN A 192 3.27 16.19 15.71
CA GLN A 192 3.85 14.90 16.04
C GLN A 192 5.38 15.01 16.18
N TYR A 193 6.06 15.71 15.25
CA TYR A 193 7.48 15.98 15.36
C TYR A 193 7.84 16.85 16.58
N LEU A 194 7.01 17.84 16.91
CA LEU A 194 7.20 18.68 18.08
C LEU A 194 6.99 17.93 19.39
N ALA A 195 6.13 16.92 19.40
CA ALA A 195 5.89 16.05 20.55
C ALA A 195 7.01 15.03 20.80
N GLU A 196 7.91 14.80 19.84
CA GLU A 196 9.02 13.89 20.03
C GLU A 196 10.02 14.38 21.09
N SER A 197 10.63 13.44 21.81
CA SER A 197 11.70 13.78 22.74
C SER A 197 12.88 14.43 22.02
N GLN A 198 13.64 15.29 22.71
CA GLN A 198 14.85 15.89 22.13
C GLN A 198 15.82 14.82 21.63
N SER A 199 16.02 13.77 22.41
CA SER A 199 16.90 12.66 22.02
C SER A 199 16.41 11.92 20.79
N GLY A 200 15.09 11.68 20.66
CA GLY A 200 14.51 11.03 19.47
C GLY A 200 14.72 11.88 18.21
N TRP A 201 14.41 13.18 18.32
CA TRP A 201 14.66 14.10 17.21
C TRP A 201 16.13 14.11 16.79
N ASP A 202 17.05 14.31 17.73
CA ASP A 202 18.48 14.45 17.44
C ASP A 202 19.09 13.17 16.83
N GLN A 203 18.60 12.00 17.23
CA GLN A 203 19.10 10.71 16.71
C GLN A 203 18.60 10.38 15.32
N GLN A 204 17.37 10.75 14.98
CA GLN A 204 16.73 10.38 13.72
C GLN A 204 16.59 11.58 12.78
N TRP A 205 15.74 12.53 13.12
CA TRP A 205 15.29 13.58 12.22
C TRP A 205 16.27 14.76 12.13
N GLY A 206 16.92 15.10 13.23
CA GLY A 206 17.84 16.22 13.29
C GLY A 206 19.06 16.08 12.38
N LYS A 207 19.49 14.86 12.08
CA LYS A 207 20.56 14.61 11.10
C LYS A 207 20.12 14.91 9.68
N ILE A 208 18.85 14.61 9.37
CA ILE A 208 18.27 14.75 8.06
C ILE A 208 17.83 16.19 7.83
N PHE A 209 16.99 16.73 8.74
CA PHE A 209 16.32 18.01 8.56
C PHE A 209 16.97 19.20 9.30
N GLY A 210 17.97 18.96 10.13
CA GLY A 210 18.56 19.97 10.97
C GLY A 210 17.83 20.14 12.29
N GLY A 211 18.09 21.26 13.02
CA GLY A 211 17.47 21.50 14.30
C GLY A 211 17.97 20.61 15.44
N THR A 212 19.11 19.91 15.27
CA THR A 212 19.74 19.12 16.34
C THR A 212 20.05 20.01 17.55
N GLY A 213 19.67 19.56 18.76
CA GLY A 213 19.81 20.32 20.00
C GLY A 213 18.82 21.48 20.16
N LYS A 214 17.87 21.66 19.23
CA LYS A 214 16.88 22.74 19.24
C LYS A 214 15.54 22.23 19.79
N PRO A 215 14.91 22.99 20.70
CA PRO A 215 13.61 22.63 21.25
C PRO A 215 12.47 23.19 20.38
N GLY A 216 11.31 22.53 20.46
CA GLY A 216 10.06 23.06 19.91
C GLY A 216 10.16 23.40 18.42
N GLU A 217 9.55 24.51 18.03
CA GLU A 217 9.43 24.93 16.62
C GLU A 217 10.78 25.19 15.91
N GLU A 218 11.85 25.42 16.64
CA GLU A 218 13.18 25.58 16.07
C GLU A 218 13.69 24.29 15.37
N ARG A 219 13.04 23.13 15.59
CA ARG A 219 13.28 21.88 14.87
C ARG A 219 12.77 21.92 13.43
N LEU A 220 11.70 22.67 13.19
CA LEU A 220 11.03 22.76 11.88
C LEU A 220 11.77 23.79 11.00
N THR A 221 13.00 23.45 10.63
CA THR A 221 13.87 24.28 9.80
C THR A 221 13.26 24.50 8.39
N ASP A 222 13.77 25.47 7.65
CA ASP A 222 13.35 25.64 6.25
C ASP A 222 13.68 24.40 5.42
N TYR A 223 14.82 23.74 5.69
CA TYR A 223 15.18 22.49 5.06
C TYR A 223 14.18 21.36 5.35
N TYR A 224 13.66 21.28 6.60
CA TYR A 224 12.56 20.37 6.93
C TYR A 224 11.33 20.66 6.06
N LYS A 225 10.90 21.92 6.01
CA LYS A 225 9.73 22.34 5.24
C LYS A 225 9.86 22.05 3.75
N GLU A 226 11.07 22.18 3.20
CA GLU A 226 11.37 21.84 1.81
C GLU A 226 11.22 20.34 1.49
N HIS A 227 11.28 19.45 2.49
CA HIS A 227 11.21 18.00 2.33
C HIS A 227 9.97 17.38 3.01
N CYS A 228 9.08 18.19 3.56
CA CYS A 228 7.87 17.73 4.21
C CYS A 228 6.68 17.88 3.26
N PRO A 229 5.94 16.80 2.94
CA PRO A 229 4.87 16.82 1.96
C PRO A 229 3.77 17.84 2.26
N PHE A 230 3.51 18.13 3.55
CA PHE A 230 2.51 19.14 3.92
C PHE A 230 2.83 20.55 3.44
N TYR A 231 4.11 20.87 3.26
CA TYR A 231 4.54 22.16 2.72
C TYR A 231 4.74 22.13 1.20
N GLN A 232 4.77 20.95 0.60
CA GLN A 232 5.03 20.80 -0.82
C GLN A 232 3.75 20.60 -1.65
N PHE A 233 2.78 19.82 -1.13
CA PHE A 233 1.49 19.64 -1.79
C PHE A 233 0.53 20.81 -1.53
N VAL A 234 0.95 21.98 -1.99
CA VAL A 234 0.23 23.26 -1.90
C VAL A 234 -0.10 23.75 -3.32
N PRO A 235 -1.12 24.63 -3.50
CA PRO A 235 -1.56 25.08 -4.82
C PRO A 235 -0.42 25.64 -5.69
N GLU A 236 0.58 26.28 -5.10
CA GLU A 236 1.71 26.89 -5.79
C GLU A 236 2.60 25.86 -6.51
N ASN A 237 2.65 24.63 -6.01
CA ASN A 237 3.45 23.53 -6.56
C ASN A 237 2.63 22.58 -7.43
N LYS A 238 1.34 22.86 -7.66
CA LYS A 238 0.43 21.93 -8.33
C LYS A 238 0.91 21.55 -9.73
N GLU A 239 1.28 22.51 -10.57
CA GLU A 239 1.77 22.25 -11.92
C GLU A 239 2.99 21.31 -11.91
N LYS A 240 3.91 21.53 -10.96
CA LYS A 240 5.13 20.73 -10.81
C LYS A 240 4.80 19.30 -10.37
N LEU A 241 4.03 19.13 -9.30
CA LEU A 241 3.82 17.83 -8.66
C LEU A 241 2.74 16.98 -9.34
N SER A 242 1.82 17.59 -10.10
CA SER A 242 0.86 16.86 -10.93
C SER A 242 1.49 16.22 -12.17
N GLN A 243 2.78 16.40 -12.40
CA GLN A 243 3.51 15.63 -13.42
C GLN A 243 3.72 14.18 -13.01
N VAL A 244 3.71 13.88 -11.70
CA VAL A 244 3.88 12.54 -11.14
C VAL A 244 2.51 11.95 -10.80
N HIS A 245 2.29 10.70 -11.16
CA HIS A 245 1.13 9.93 -10.67
C HIS A 245 1.44 9.40 -9.26
N TRP A 246 0.52 9.60 -8.32
CA TRP A 246 0.70 9.30 -6.91
C TRP A 246 -0.26 8.21 -6.44
N PHE A 247 0.25 7.22 -5.71
CA PHE A 247 -0.55 6.17 -5.10
C PHE A 247 -0.06 5.85 -3.68
N PHE A 248 -0.79 6.25 -2.66
CA PHE A 248 -0.44 6.06 -1.26
C PHE A 248 -1.22 4.89 -0.66
N ILE A 249 -0.55 4.03 0.11
CA ILE A 249 -1.17 2.91 0.81
C ILE A 249 -0.68 2.88 2.25
N CYS A 250 -1.59 2.70 3.23
CA CYS A 250 -1.27 2.58 4.64
C CYS A 250 -2.14 1.51 5.31
N GLY A 251 -1.66 0.91 6.39
CA GLY A 251 -2.44 -0.01 7.19
C GLY A 251 -3.27 0.71 8.26
N ASP A 252 -4.45 0.18 8.59
CA ASP A 252 -5.36 0.78 9.57
C ASP A 252 -4.86 0.65 11.02
N ASN A 253 -3.93 -0.23 11.30
CA ASN A 253 -3.30 -0.41 12.61
C ASN A 253 -1.89 0.21 12.72
N GLU A 254 -1.54 1.17 11.87
CA GLU A 254 -0.22 1.80 11.84
C GLU A 254 -0.06 3.02 12.76
N GLU A 255 -0.86 3.13 13.80
CA GLU A 255 -0.73 4.18 14.82
C GLU A 255 -0.64 5.60 14.25
N ASN A 256 0.49 6.28 14.52
CA ASN A 256 0.71 7.66 14.11
C ASN A 256 0.90 7.84 12.60
N LEU A 257 1.31 6.78 11.88
CA LEU A 257 1.56 6.88 10.44
C LEU A 257 0.25 6.97 9.66
N LEU A 258 -0.77 6.20 10.03
CA LEU A 258 -2.07 6.34 9.37
C LEU A 258 -2.60 7.76 9.54
N PHE A 259 -2.48 8.35 10.74
CA PHE A 259 -2.94 9.72 10.95
C PHE A 259 -2.27 10.73 10.02
N SER A 260 -0.94 10.66 9.85
CA SER A 260 -0.23 11.59 8.96
C SER A 260 -0.54 11.33 7.48
N ASN A 261 -0.65 10.06 7.06
CA ASN A 261 -1.01 9.71 5.69
C ASN A 261 -2.44 10.13 5.36
N ASP A 262 -3.42 9.90 6.25
CA ASP A 262 -4.79 10.40 6.12
C ASP A 262 -4.86 11.93 6.00
N THR A 263 -4.10 12.62 6.86
CA THR A 263 -4.05 14.10 6.84
C THR A 263 -3.49 14.61 5.52
N LEU A 264 -2.46 13.95 4.98
CA LEU A 264 -1.92 14.29 3.68
C LEU A 264 -2.90 14.02 2.54
N HIS A 265 -3.59 12.87 2.55
CA HIS A 265 -4.63 12.58 1.57
C HIS A 265 -5.71 13.67 1.53
N ILE A 266 -6.21 14.09 2.70
CA ILE A 266 -7.18 15.19 2.77
C ILE A 266 -6.60 16.47 2.15
N GLN A 267 -5.35 16.82 2.46
CA GLN A 267 -4.70 18.01 1.90
C GLN A 267 -4.52 17.93 0.38
N LEU A 268 -4.11 16.77 -0.15
CA LEU A 268 -3.98 16.57 -1.59
C LEU A 268 -5.33 16.77 -2.30
N ARG A 269 -6.37 16.13 -1.78
CA ARG A 269 -7.74 16.25 -2.31
C ARG A 269 -8.22 17.69 -2.29
N ASP A 270 -8.09 18.37 -1.14
CA ASP A 270 -8.59 19.74 -0.95
C ASP A 270 -7.82 20.75 -1.83
N ASN A 271 -6.56 20.47 -2.16
CA ASN A 271 -5.75 21.26 -3.11
C ASN A 271 -5.89 20.75 -4.56
N GLY A 272 -6.69 19.72 -4.79
CA GLY A 272 -7.01 19.18 -6.11
C GLY A 272 -5.83 18.47 -6.80
N PHE A 273 -4.95 17.81 -6.06
CA PHE A 273 -3.97 16.89 -6.60
C PHE A 273 -4.60 15.55 -6.87
N GLU A 274 -4.54 15.07 -8.09
CA GLU A 274 -4.98 13.71 -8.44
C GLU A 274 -4.03 12.68 -7.81
N HIS A 275 -4.60 11.71 -7.11
CA HIS A 275 -3.86 10.65 -6.45
C HIS A 275 -4.80 9.50 -6.07
N GLU A 276 -4.22 8.32 -5.91
CA GLU A 276 -4.87 7.15 -5.33
C GLU A 276 -4.52 7.04 -3.85
N TYR A 277 -5.47 6.63 -3.01
CA TYR A 277 -5.24 6.37 -1.60
C TYR A 277 -5.96 5.12 -1.12
N ARG A 278 -5.27 4.28 -0.34
CA ARG A 278 -5.87 3.08 0.27
C ARG A 278 -5.54 3.01 1.74
N VAL A 279 -6.50 2.54 2.52
CA VAL A 279 -6.28 2.03 3.87
C VAL A 279 -6.65 0.56 3.87
N GLU A 280 -5.66 -0.30 4.16
CA GLU A 280 -5.79 -1.74 4.15
C GLU A 280 -5.72 -2.33 5.57
N ASP A 281 -6.13 -3.60 5.71
CA ASP A 281 -6.04 -4.31 6.98
C ASP A 281 -4.59 -4.57 7.36
N GLY A 282 -4.18 -4.13 8.54
CA GLY A 282 -2.91 -4.50 9.12
C GLY A 282 -2.13 -3.36 9.76
N GLY A 283 -1.05 -3.76 10.44
CA GLY A 283 -0.07 -2.87 11.05
C GLY A 283 1.14 -2.63 10.15
N HIS A 284 2.14 -1.98 10.70
CA HIS A 284 3.39 -1.61 10.02
C HIS A 284 4.24 -2.84 9.69
N SER A 285 3.83 -3.63 8.69
CA SER A 285 4.45 -4.92 8.40
C SER A 285 4.19 -5.39 6.96
N SER A 286 4.77 -6.55 6.62
CA SER A 286 4.59 -7.22 5.34
C SER A 286 3.14 -7.59 5.03
N SER A 287 2.25 -7.65 6.04
CA SER A 287 0.82 -7.91 5.83
C SER A 287 0.11 -6.82 5.04
N VAL A 288 0.64 -5.59 5.07
CA VAL A 288 0.18 -4.46 4.26
C VAL A 288 0.99 -4.35 2.96
N TRP A 289 2.33 -4.37 3.07
CA TRP A 289 3.19 -4.06 1.93
C TRP A 289 3.19 -5.11 0.82
N MET A 290 3.06 -6.40 1.15
CA MET A 290 3.07 -7.45 0.14
C MET A 290 1.75 -7.57 -0.65
N PRO A 291 0.56 -7.45 -0.03
CA PRO A 291 -0.69 -7.29 -0.78
C PRO A 291 -0.73 -6.01 -1.63
N ALA A 292 -0.21 -4.89 -1.11
CA ALA A 292 -0.16 -3.62 -1.85
C ALA A 292 0.53 -3.74 -3.23
N LEU A 293 1.53 -4.61 -3.38
CA LEU A 293 2.17 -4.85 -4.68
C LEU A 293 1.21 -5.41 -5.74
N GLU A 294 0.08 -6.03 -5.34
CA GLU A 294 -0.93 -6.54 -6.28
C GLU A 294 -1.73 -5.42 -6.96
N GLU A 295 -1.74 -4.23 -6.38
CA GLU A 295 -2.35 -3.04 -6.95
C GLU A 295 -1.28 -2.13 -7.57
N VAL A 296 -0.20 -1.86 -6.84
CA VAL A 296 0.86 -0.91 -7.25
C VAL A 296 1.58 -1.35 -8.52
N LEU A 297 1.95 -2.64 -8.65
CA LEU A 297 2.71 -3.07 -9.83
C LEU A 297 1.87 -3.05 -11.11
N PRO A 298 0.59 -3.50 -11.14
CA PRO A 298 -0.29 -3.28 -12.29
C PRO A 298 -0.56 -1.81 -12.59
N TRP A 299 -0.64 -0.96 -11.57
CA TRP A 299 -0.80 0.48 -11.73
C TRP A 299 0.43 1.12 -12.38
N PHE A 300 1.66 0.73 -11.98
CA PHE A 300 2.88 1.15 -12.68
C PHE A 300 2.89 0.67 -14.14
N ASP A 301 2.52 -0.59 -14.37
CA ASP A 301 2.47 -1.15 -15.72
C ASP A 301 1.49 -0.42 -16.64
N HIS A 302 0.33 -0.03 -16.10
CA HIS A 302 -0.65 0.75 -16.82
C HIS A 302 -0.05 2.06 -17.35
N TYR A 303 0.64 2.82 -16.52
CA TYR A 303 1.20 4.11 -16.91
C TYR A 303 2.49 3.97 -17.74
N MET A 304 3.37 3.04 -17.40
CA MET A 304 4.68 2.91 -18.05
C MET A 304 4.64 2.11 -19.35
N ASN A 305 3.81 1.09 -19.45
CA ASN A 305 3.82 0.14 -20.58
C ASN A 305 2.48 0.11 -21.33
N GLY A 306 1.49 0.91 -20.95
CA GLY A 306 0.14 0.84 -21.53
C GLY A 306 -0.57 -0.48 -21.20
N GLY A 307 -0.24 -1.10 -20.07
CA GLY A 307 -0.88 -2.30 -19.55
C GLY A 307 -2.38 -2.15 -19.36
N SER A 308 -3.08 -3.26 -19.11
CA SER A 308 -4.50 -3.20 -18.74
C SER A 308 -4.66 -2.34 -17.50
N ALA A 309 -5.79 -1.65 -17.39
CA ALA A 309 -6.10 -0.89 -16.19
C ALA A 309 -5.88 -1.77 -14.95
N TRP A 310 -5.23 -1.23 -13.93
CA TRP A 310 -5.10 -1.93 -12.66
C TRP A 310 -6.51 -2.24 -12.15
N PRO A 311 -6.70 -3.37 -11.47
CA PRO A 311 -8.04 -3.75 -11.05
C PRO A 311 -8.58 -2.69 -10.09
N ALA A 312 -9.58 -1.94 -10.55
CA ALA A 312 -10.54 -1.37 -9.62
C ALA A 312 -11.00 -2.50 -8.68
N CYS A 313 -11.31 -2.18 -7.43
CA CYS A 313 -11.92 -3.16 -6.54
C CYS A 313 -13.00 -3.92 -7.32
N SER A 314 -12.85 -5.23 -7.44
CA SER A 314 -13.83 -6.03 -8.17
C SER A 314 -15.19 -5.92 -7.52
N ASN A 315 -16.24 -5.90 -8.32
CA ASN A 315 -17.59 -5.96 -7.78
C ASN A 315 -17.75 -7.21 -6.89
N PRO A 316 -18.34 -7.08 -5.71
CA PRO A 316 -18.48 -8.20 -4.80
C PRO A 316 -19.33 -9.31 -5.43
N SER A 317 -18.86 -10.55 -5.31
CA SER A 317 -19.64 -11.71 -5.70
C SER A 317 -20.54 -12.13 -4.54
N PHE A 318 -21.85 -12.09 -4.73
CA PHE A 318 -22.82 -12.50 -3.74
C PHE A 318 -24.07 -13.12 -4.37
N THR A 319 -24.77 -13.98 -3.60
CA THR A 319 -26.05 -14.52 -4.02
C THR A 319 -27.16 -13.56 -3.59
N LYS A 320 -27.91 -13.06 -4.57
CA LYS A 320 -29.06 -12.16 -4.29
C LYS A 320 -30.08 -12.85 -3.40
N GLN A 321 -30.54 -12.12 -2.38
CA GLN A 321 -31.53 -12.57 -1.42
C GLN A 321 -32.92 -11.99 -1.72
N ASP A 322 -33.94 -12.78 -1.41
CA ASP A 322 -35.31 -12.30 -1.41
C ASP A 322 -35.55 -11.42 -0.17
N VAL A 323 -35.76 -10.14 -0.40
CA VAL A 323 -36.11 -9.15 0.62
C VAL A 323 -37.57 -8.76 0.49
N THR A 324 -38.32 -8.88 1.55
CA THR A 324 -39.73 -8.49 1.61
C THR A 324 -39.86 -7.11 2.25
N PHE A 325 -40.35 -6.15 1.48
CA PHE A 325 -40.70 -4.81 1.96
C PHE A 325 -42.10 -4.79 2.57
N ARG A 326 -42.28 -3.98 3.60
CA ARG A 326 -43.55 -3.81 4.33
C ARG A 326 -44.11 -2.41 4.12
N GLU A 327 -45.39 -2.24 4.35
CA GLU A 327 -46.10 -0.96 4.26
C GLU A 327 -45.59 0.08 5.27
N ASP A 328 -44.99 -0.36 6.38
CA ASP A 328 -44.38 0.50 7.40
C ASP A 328 -42.97 0.98 7.04
N GLY A 329 -42.49 0.66 5.85
CA GLY A 329 -41.19 1.06 5.31
C GLY A 329 -40.04 0.15 5.77
N SER A 330 -40.28 -0.86 6.60
CA SER A 330 -39.25 -1.85 6.96
C SER A 330 -39.14 -2.98 5.93
N ALA A 331 -38.04 -3.71 5.96
CA ALA A 331 -37.84 -4.88 5.13
C ALA A 331 -37.10 -5.98 5.89
N PHE A 332 -37.19 -7.22 5.45
CA PHE A 332 -36.46 -8.34 6.02
C PHE A 332 -36.15 -9.40 4.97
N SER A 333 -35.10 -10.18 5.20
CA SER A 333 -34.78 -11.34 4.37
C SER A 333 -35.57 -12.56 4.81
N LYS A 334 -36.14 -13.31 3.85
CA LYS A 334 -36.88 -14.56 4.11
C LYS A 334 -35.99 -15.74 4.47
N ALA A 335 -34.70 -15.62 4.37
CA ALA A 335 -33.79 -16.76 4.52
C ALA A 335 -33.63 -17.25 5.96
N TYR A 336 -34.20 -16.55 6.94
CA TYR A 336 -34.16 -16.99 8.31
C TYR A 336 -35.15 -18.15 8.54
N THR A 337 -34.64 -19.34 8.85
CA THR A 337 -35.45 -20.57 8.99
C THR A 337 -35.94 -20.86 10.40
N GLY A 338 -35.74 -19.98 11.37
CA GLY A 338 -36.37 -20.04 12.70
C GLY A 338 -35.70 -20.93 13.73
N GLU A 339 -34.70 -21.72 13.39
CA GLU A 339 -34.00 -22.61 14.37
C GLU A 339 -32.69 -22.01 14.90
N ALA A 340 -32.29 -20.83 14.47
CA ALA A 340 -30.98 -20.33 14.77
C ALA A 340 -30.96 -19.38 15.95
N LYS A 341 -30.00 -19.62 16.81
CA LYS A 341 -29.43 -18.68 17.74
C LYS A 341 -28.44 -17.81 16.93
N GLY A 342 -28.84 -16.66 16.46
CA GLY A 342 -28.06 -15.77 15.64
C GLY A 342 -28.11 -14.33 16.09
N LEU A 343 -27.50 -13.45 15.34
CA LEU A 343 -27.53 -12.01 15.57
C LEU A 343 -28.71 -11.37 14.84
N GLY A 344 -29.26 -10.30 15.41
CA GLY A 344 -30.07 -9.34 14.68
C GLY A 344 -29.14 -8.35 13.93
N VAL A 345 -29.10 -8.42 12.61
CA VAL A 345 -28.33 -7.50 11.76
C VAL A 345 -29.30 -6.49 11.18
N TYR A 346 -29.20 -5.26 11.64
CA TYR A 346 -30.13 -4.19 11.33
C TYR A 346 -29.49 -3.18 10.38
N PHE A 347 -30.07 -3.05 9.19
CA PHE A 347 -29.63 -2.14 8.15
C PHE A 347 -30.35 -0.81 8.26
N PHE A 348 -29.62 0.28 8.05
CA PHE A 348 -30.11 1.65 8.04
C PHE A 348 -29.60 2.37 6.81
N HIS A 349 -30.45 3.14 6.13
CA HIS A 349 -30.03 4.05 5.08
C HIS A 349 -30.97 5.25 4.96
N ASN A 350 -30.51 6.28 4.24
CA ASN A 350 -31.31 7.45 3.94
C ASN A 350 -31.02 7.89 2.49
N GLY A 351 -31.69 7.25 1.51
CA GLY A 351 -31.53 7.60 0.10
C GLY A 351 -31.35 6.43 -0.87
N MET A 352 -30.99 5.22 -0.40
CA MET A 352 -30.85 4.06 -1.28
C MET A 352 -32.19 3.61 -1.87
N SER A 353 -32.17 3.16 -3.11
CA SER A 353 -33.29 2.46 -3.73
C SER A 353 -33.49 1.07 -3.12
N GLU A 354 -34.69 0.49 -3.30
CA GLU A 354 -34.96 -0.89 -2.87
C GLU A 354 -33.98 -1.89 -3.47
N GLN A 355 -33.53 -1.69 -4.70
CA GLN A 355 -32.58 -2.60 -5.34
C GLN A 355 -31.20 -2.49 -4.70
N GLN A 356 -30.70 -1.29 -4.43
CA GLN A 356 -29.43 -1.09 -3.73
C GLN A 356 -29.45 -1.71 -2.32
N LEU A 357 -30.55 -1.53 -1.59
CA LEU A 357 -30.71 -2.14 -0.28
C LEU A 357 -30.72 -3.68 -0.34
N LYS A 358 -31.41 -4.27 -1.32
CA LYS A 358 -31.39 -5.73 -1.55
C LYS A 358 -29.99 -6.24 -1.82
N ASP A 359 -29.25 -5.55 -2.66
CA ASP A 359 -27.88 -5.92 -3.02
C ASP A 359 -26.94 -5.77 -1.80
N ALA A 360 -27.06 -4.68 -1.04
CA ALA A 360 -26.30 -4.47 0.19
C ALA A 360 -26.57 -5.53 1.25
N MET A 361 -27.83 -5.85 1.50
CA MET A 361 -28.21 -6.95 2.43
C MET A 361 -27.65 -8.30 1.94
N SER A 362 -27.63 -8.54 0.62
CA SER A 362 -27.13 -9.78 0.01
C SER A 362 -25.63 -9.95 0.19
N VAL A 363 -24.84 -8.85 0.13
CA VAL A 363 -23.40 -8.88 0.38
C VAL A 363 -23.09 -9.45 1.76
N PHE A 364 -23.75 -8.95 2.79
CA PHE A 364 -23.57 -9.42 4.17
C PHE A 364 -24.19 -10.80 4.41
N TYR A 365 -25.35 -11.09 3.81
CA TYR A 365 -26.01 -12.38 3.96
C TYR A 365 -25.19 -13.56 3.43
N SER A 366 -24.38 -13.34 2.40
CA SER A 366 -23.58 -14.40 1.77
C SER A 366 -22.60 -15.11 2.73
N ILE A 367 -22.34 -14.51 3.91
CA ILE A 367 -21.39 -15.04 4.89
C ILE A 367 -22.07 -15.97 5.92
N ASN A 368 -23.28 -15.64 6.36
CA ASN A 368 -23.94 -16.42 7.42
C ASN A 368 -25.47 -16.41 7.32
N THR A 369 -26.04 -17.57 7.10
CA THR A 369 -27.49 -17.78 6.97
C THR A 369 -28.25 -17.90 8.30
N LYS A 370 -27.55 -17.84 9.45
CA LYS A 370 -28.16 -17.98 10.76
C LYS A 370 -28.64 -16.67 11.37
N HIS A 371 -28.23 -15.52 10.80
CA HIS A 371 -28.62 -14.21 11.30
C HIS A 371 -29.95 -13.74 10.73
N LEU A 372 -30.69 -12.96 11.50
CA LEU A 372 -31.81 -12.18 11.01
C LEU A 372 -31.25 -10.91 10.35
N PHE A 373 -31.57 -10.69 9.09
CA PHE A 373 -31.26 -9.46 8.38
C PHE A 373 -32.54 -8.64 8.20
N ALA A 374 -32.61 -7.46 8.81
CA ALA A 374 -33.76 -6.58 8.73
C ALA A 374 -33.32 -5.15 8.41
N TYR A 375 -34.08 -4.47 7.55
CA TYR A 375 -33.93 -3.05 7.31
C TYR A 375 -34.87 -2.26 8.20
N LEU A 376 -34.36 -1.22 8.83
CA LEU A 376 -35.13 -0.28 9.65
C LEU A 376 -35.04 1.13 9.08
N PRO A 377 -36.17 1.87 9.01
CA PRO A 377 -36.16 3.26 8.59
C PRO A 377 -35.33 4.14 9.51
N CYS A 378 -34.58 5.10 8.97
CA CYS A 378 -33.89 6.11 9.77
C CYS A 378 -34.85 7.13 10.41
N ASP A 379 -36.05 7.31 9.86
CA ASP A 379 -37.10 8.13 10.49
C ASP A 379 -37.74 7.37 11.65
N LEU A 380 -37.28 7.64 12.85
CA LEU A 380 -37.78 7.06 14.09
C LEU A 380 -38.94 7.84 14.70
N SER A 381 -39.53 8.81 14.00
CA SER A 381 -40.63 9.63 14.52
C SER A 381 -41.93 8.87 14.75
N LYS A 382 -42.18 7.82 13.98
CA LYS A 382 -43.40 7.00 14.05
C LYS A 382 -43.25 5.78 14.94
N LYS A 383 -42.05 5.26 15.08
CA LYS A 383 -41.77 4.07 15.87
C LYS A 383 -40.30 4.14 16.32
N SER A 384 -40.07 4.06 17.61
CA SER A 384 -38.73 4.13 18.17
C SER A 384 -37.89 2.92 17.76
N LEU A 385 -36.56 3.09 17.78
CA LEU A 385 -35.64 1.99 17.49
C LEU A 385 -35.88 0.77 18.42
N SER A 386 -36.13 1.01 19.70
CA SER A 386 -36.42 -0.06 20.67
C SER A 386 -37.69 -0.84 20.33
N GLU A 387 -38.74 -0.18 19.82
CA GLU A 387 -39.96 -0.85 19.37
C GLU A 387 -39.70 -1.68 18.10
N TRP A 388 -38.88 -1.18 17.14
CA TRP A 388 -38.51 -1.94 15.97
C TRP A 388 -37.71 -3.20 16.35
N ILE A 389 -36.69 -3.05 17.17
CA ILE A 389 -35.86 -4.16 17.64
C ILE A 389 -36.74 -5.19 18.39
N SER A 390 -37.58 -4.74 19.34
CA SER A 390 -38.47 -5.61 20.09
C SER A 390 -39.42 -6.37 19.17
N PHE A 391 -39.92 -5.75 18.12
CA PHE A 391 -40.79 -6.41 17.16
C PHE A 391 -40.11 -7.62 16.51
N TYR A 392 -38.85 -7.45 16.02
CA TYR A 392 -38.10 -8.55 15.41
C TYR A 392 -37.66 -9.59 16.44
N GLU A 393 -37.18 -9.18 17.60
CA GLU A 393 -36.68 -10.08 18.66
C GLU A 393 -37.80 -10.89 19.34
N SER A 394 -39.03 -10.38 19.35
CA SER A 394 -40.17 -11.18 19.85
C SER A 394 -40.49 -12.39 18.98
N ALA A 395 -40.11 -12.35 17.70
CA ALA A 395 -40.33 -13.43 16.76
C ALA A 395 -39.12 -14.40 16.68
N TYR A 396 -37.92 -13.97 17.11
CA TYR A 396 -36.67 -14.72 16.91
C TYR A 396 -35.75 -14.61 18.13
N PRO A 397 -35.23 -15.74 18.68
CA PRO A 397 -34.30 -15.73 19.80
C PRO A 397 -32.88 -15.30 19.34
N LEU A 398 -32.60 -13.99 19.37
CA LEU A 398 -31.34 -13.43 18.94
C LEU A 398 -30.36 -13.24 20.11
N GLU A 399 -29.08 -13.50 19.89
CA GLU A 399 -28.02 -13.47 20.92
C GLU A 399 -27.26 -12.12 20.98
N GLY A 400 -27.43 -11.27 19.98
CA GLY A 400 -26.79 -9.96 19.92
C GLY A 400 -27.31 -9.11 18.76
N ARG A 401 -26.78 -7.88 18.68
CA ARG A 401 -27.25 -6.86 17.73
C ARG A 401 -26.10 -6.22 16.99
N VAL A 402 -26.24 -6.15 15.67
CA VAL A 402 -25.34 -5.48 14.75
C VAL A 402 -26.10 -4.39 14.02
N ALA A 403 -25.53 -3.19 13.90
CA ALA A 403 -26.06 -2.14 13.04
C ALA A 403 -25.17 -1.97 11.82
N ILE A 404 -25.76 -1.77 10.66
CA ILE A 404 -25.06 -1.48 9.40
C ILE A 404 -25.68 -0.24 8.77
N GLY A 405 -24.93 0.84 8.67
CA GLY A 405 -25.39 2.12 8.13
C GLY A 405 -24.76 2.47 6.79
N PHE A 406 -25.61 2.85 5.87
CA PHE A 406 -25.25 3.42 4.56
C PHE A 406 -25.74 4.86 4.49
N GLU A 407 -25.31 5.61 3.52
CA GLU A 407 -25.76 6.96 3.17
C GLU A 407 -26.63 7.68 4.23
N GLY A 408 -26.11 8.64 4.95
CA GLY A 408 -26.84 9.45 5.93
C GLY A 408 -27.38 8.73 7.17
N ALA A 409 -27.18 7.42 7.31
CA ALA A 409 -27.65 6.63 8.45
C ALA A 409 -26.67 6.57 9.62
N GLY A 410 -25.42 6.93 9.42
CA GLY A 410 -24.37 6.82 10.44
C GLY A 410 -24.68 7.62 11.70
N ALA A 411 -25.18 8.83 11.59
CA ALA A 411 -25.60 9.67 12.71
C ALA A 411 -26.69 8.99 13.56
N THR A 412 -27.69 8.39 12.92
CA THR A 412 -28.77 7.65 13.62
C THR A 412 -28.22 6.47 14.41
N ILE A 413 -27.25 5.73 13.85
CA ILE A 413 -26.61 4.61 14.55
C ILE A 413 -25.77 5.13 15.71
N MET A 414 -24.99 6.19 15.54
CA MET A 414 -24.18 6.77 16.61
C MET A 414 -25.02 7.26 17.79
N GLU A 415 -26.12 7.96 17.51
CA GLU A 415 -27.08 8.42 18.53
C GLU A 415 -27.74 7.26 19.30
N ASN A 416 -27.90 6.12 18.66
CA ASN A 416 -28.52 4.91 19.24
C ASN A 416 -27.48 3.80 19.53
N SER A 417 -26.21 4.14 19.61
CA SER A 417 -25.11 3.18 19.74
C SER A 417 -25.23 2.26 20.97
N SER A 418 -25.92 2.70 22.04
CA SER A 418 -26.19 1.87 23.21
C SER A 418 -26.96 0.58 22.89
N SER A 419 -27.71 0.54 21.80
CA SER A 419 -28.52 -0.61 21.36
C SER A 419 -27.70 -1.70 20.66
N PHE A 420 -26.47 -1.42 20.24
CA PHE A 420 -25.66 -2.31 19.41
C PHE A 420 -24.29 -2.60 20.06
N LYS A 421 -23.78 -3.81 19.87
CA LYS A 421 -22.42 -4.16 20.24
C LYS A 421 -21.43 -3.91 19.08
N THR A 422 -21.87 -4.19 17.87
CA THR A 422 -21.07 -4.08 16.65
C THR A 422 -21.77 -3.14 15.68
N MET A 423 -21.02 -2.19 15.11
CA MET A 423 -21.54 -1.18 14.20
C MET A 423 -20.66 -1.09 12.96
N PHE A 424 -21.31 -1.12 11.80
CA PHE A 424 -20.69 -0.93 10.50
C PHE A 424 -21.15 0.40 9.90
N PHE A 425 -20.21 1.17 9.39
CA PHE A 425 -20.45 2.44 8.74
C PHE A 425 -19.88 2.39 7.31
N ILE A 426 -20.77 2.44 6.33
CA ILE A 426 -20.42 2.28 4.92
C ILE A 426 -20.70 3.61 4.21
N ASP A 427 -19.63 4.36 3.92
CA ASP A 427 -19.69 5.65 3.23
C ASP A 427 -20.83 6.56 3.73
N THR A 428 -20.87 6.79 5.03
CA THR A 428 -21.97 7.47 5.71
C THR A 428 -21.48 8.53 6.69
N LYS A 429 -22.20 9.66 6.78
CA LYS A 429 -21.92 10.72 7.75
C LYS A 429 -22.27 10.30 9.16
N LEU A 430 -21.39 10.56 10.12
CA LEU A 430 -21.54 10.16 11.51
C LEU A 430 -22.16 11.25 12.42
N GLY A 431 -22.27 12.48 11.91
CA GLY A 431 -22.73 13.62 12.71
C GLY A 431 -21.62 14.28 13.52
N ASN A 432 -22.01 15.29 14.31
CA ASN A 432 -21.03 16.16 15.00
C ASN A 432 -20.47 15.58 16.30
N ASN A 433 -21.01 14.49 16.81
CA ASN A 433 -20.66 13.95 18.13
C ASN A 433 -20.21 12.50 18.02
N ILE A 434 -18.94 12.30 17.71
CA ILE A 434 -18.35 10.97 17.55
C ILE A 434 -17.76 10.57 18.91
N ALA A 435 -18.55 9.83 19.70
CA ALA A 435 -18.11 9.24 20.95
C ALA A 435 -18.10 7.71 20.82
N VAL A 436 -17.04 7.07 21.27
CA VAL A 436 -16.88 5.61 21.23
C VAL A 436 -16.93 5.00 22.63
N ASP A 437 -17.45 3.78 22.70
CA ASP A 437 -17.48 2.94 23.87
C ASP A 437 -16.46 1.80 23.67
N PRO A 438 -15.43 1.66 24.51
CA PRO A 438 -14.38 0.64 24.35
C PRO A 438 -14.88 -0.80 24.43
N SER A 439 -16.10 -1.02 24.91
CA SER A 439 -16.74 -2.36 24.94
C SER A 439 -17.38 -2.77 23.61
N LYS A 440 -17.35 -1.89 22.60
CA LYS A 440 -18.02 -2.07 21.31
C LYS A 440 -17.03 -2.17 20.17
N GLN A 441 -17.52 -2.60 19.01
CA GLN A 441 -16.77 -2.82 17.80
C GLN A 441 -17.27 -1.88 16.70
N TYR A 442 -16.34 -1.24 16.00
CA TYR A 442 -16.60 -0.23 14.98
C TYR A 442 -15.88 -0.61 13.68
N TYR A 443 -16.64 -0.91 12.64
CA TYR A 443 -16.12 -1.27 11.33
C TYR A 443 -16.58 -0.24 10.31
N PHE A 444 -15.66 0.39 9.60
CA PHE A 444 -16.02 1.48 8.70
C PHE A 444 -15.17 1.49 7.42
N ALA A 445 -15.85 1.79 6.30
CA ALA A 445 -15.23 1.88 5.00
C ALA A 445 -15.85 2.99 4.16
N CYS A 446 -15.01 3.68 3.39
CA CYS A 446 -15.42 4.66 2.40
C CYS A 446 -14.51 4.60 1.17
N THR A 447 -14.86 5.36 0.14
CA THR A 447 -13.98 5.60 -0.98
C THR A 447 -12.99 6.74 -0.67
N ASP A 448 -11.90 6.80 -1.42
CA ASP A 448 -10.91 7.88 -1.33
C ASP A 448 -11.48 9.25 -1.73
N GLU A 449 -12.55 9.30 -2.54
CA GLU A 449 -13.27 10.52 -2.90
C GLU A 449 -14.44 10.86 -1.98
N SER A 450 -14.70 10.05 -0.95
CA SER A 450 -15.88 10.20 -0.10
C SER A 450 -15.97 11.54 0.63
N ALA A 451 -17.14 12.16 0.61
CA ALA A 451 -17.46 13.32 1.43
C ALA A 451 -17.53 12.99 2.94
N CYS A 452 -17.53 11.72 3.32
CA CYS A 452 -17.58 11.23 4.71
C CYS A 452 -16.19 10.97 5.30
N TYR A 453 -15.15 11.16 4.53
CA TYR A 453 -13.78 10.81 4.89
C TYR A 453 -13.32 11.46 6.21
N ALA A 454 -13.63 12.75 6.42
CA ALA A 454 -13.26 13.47 7.64
C ALA A 454 -13.94 12.88 8.89
N ASP A 455 -15.18 12.40 8.77
CA ASP A 455 -15.91 11.74 9.85
C ASP A 455 -15.24 10.42 10.22
N PHE A 456 -14.79 9.66 9.22
CA PHE A 456 -14.11 8.38 9.44
C PHE A 456 -12.73 8.54 10.05
N GLY A 457 -11.97 9.56 9.65
CA GLY A 457 -10.73 9.93 10.33
C GLY A 457 -10.95 10.33 11.79
N ALA A 458 -12.08 11.01 12.09
CA ALA A 458 -12.45 11.32 13.47
C ALA A 458 -12.87 10.07 14.27
N LEU A 459 -13.64 9.15 13.67
CA LEU A 459 -14.00 7.87 14.28
C LEU A 459 -12.77 7.01 14.55
N TYR A 460 -11.85 6.91 13.59
CA TYR A 460 -10.57 6.23 13.76
C TYR A 460 -9.82 6.72 15.01
N ARG A 461 -9.63 8.05 15.12
CA ARG A 461 -8.96 8.64 16.29
C ARG A 461 -9.70 8.35 17.59
N ALA A 462 -11.03 8.45 17.58
CA ALA A 462 -11.85 8.15 18.75
C ALA A 462 -11.73 6.68 19.19
N CYS A 463 -11.77 5.74 18.26
CA CYS A 463 -11.56 4.31 18.54
C CYS A 463 -10.15 4.04 19.09
N LYS A 464 -9.14 4.58 18.46
CA LYS A 464 -7.74 4.40 18.86
C LYS A 464 -7.49 4.95 20.28
N HIS A 465 -7.91 6.18 20.57
CA HIS A 465 -7.74 6.81 21.89
C HIS A 465 -8.65 6.18 22.95
N GLY A 466 -9.86 5.76 22.55
CA GLY A 466 -10.84 5.12 23.45
C GLY A 466 -10.55 3.66 23.74
N GLY A 467 -9.64 3.00 23.00
CA GLY A 467 -9.34 1.58 23.14
C GLY A 467 -10.46 0.65 22.64
N ALA A 468 -11.29 1.13 21.71
CA ALA A 468 -12.32 0.32 21.08
C ALA A 468 -11.71 -0.54 19.96
N GLU A 469 -12.31 -1.71 19.71
CA GLU A 469 -11.99 -2.55 18.56
C GLU A 469 -12.55 -1.91 17.29
N PHE A 470 -11.72 -1.83 16.24
CA PHE A 470 -12.16 -1.25 14.97
C PHE A 470 -11.39 -1.83 13.78
N GLU A 471 -11.98 -1.65 12.59
CA GLU A 471 -11.34 -1.85 11.29
C GLU A 471 -11.72 -0.68 10.38
N TYR A 472 -10.76 -0.15 9.67
CA TYR A 472 -10.93 0.98 8.78
C TYR A 472 -10.41 0.66 7.38
N ARG A 473 -11.22 0.93 6.35
CA ARG A 473 -10.83 0.70 4.95
C ARG A 473 -11.11 1.94 4.10
N VAL A 474 -10.18 2.23 3.22
CA VAL A 474 -10.37 3.18 2.12
C VAL A 474 -10.12 2.45 0.82
N ILE A 475 -11.07 2.53 -0.09
CA ILE A 475 -11.00 1.90 -1.40
C ILE A 475 -11.05 2.95 -2.51
N ASN A 476 -10.66 2.57 -3.70
CA ASN A 476 -10.72 3.44 -4.87
C ASN A 476 -12.18 3.70 -5.28
N ALA A 477 -12.52 4.98 -5.49
CA ALA A 477 -13.80 5.38 -6.06
C ALA A 477 -13.85 5.00 -7.55
N THR A 478 -14.90 4.29 -7.93
CA THR A 478 -15.15 3.92 -9.34
C THR A 478 -16.46 4.48 -9.85
N GLY A 479 -17.26 5.07 -8.95
CA GLY A 479 -18.59 5.63 -9.23
C GLY A 479 -19.70 4.60 -9.42
N GLU A 480 -19.35 3.31 -9.59
CA GLU A 480 -20.32 2.23 -9.77
C GLU A 480 -20.16 1.19 -8.66
N ASP A 481 -21.26 0.91 -7.95
CA ASP A 481 -21.33 -0.07 -6.86
C ASP A 481 -20.33 0.16 -5.69
N ASP A 482 -19.82 1.37 -5.51
CA ASP A 482 -18.82 1.68 -4.48
C ASP A 482 -19.28 1.34 -3.06
N LEU A 483 -20.56 1.57 -2.74
CA LEU A 483 -21.13 1.16 -1.45
C LEU A 483 -21.07 -0.35 -1.23
N LEU A 484 -21.29 -1.15 -2.29
CA LEU A 484 -21.23 -2.61 -2.20
C LEU A 484 -19.79 -3.09 -2.06
N LYS A 485 -18.84 -2.42 -2.71
CA LYS A 485 -17.40 -2.70 -2.59
C LYS A 485 -16.89 -2.41 -1.18
N CYS A 486 -17.28 -1.27 -0.60
CA CYS A 486 -17.00 -0.95 0.80
C CYS A 486 -17.60 -1.99 1.75
N ALA A 487 -18.84 -2.40 1.52
CA ALA A 487 -19.51 -3.44 2.30
C ALA A 487 -18.77 -4.78 2.21
N ASP A 488 -18.29 -5.15 1.02
CA ASP A 488 -17.54 -6.40 0.79
C ASP A 488 -16.24 -6.45 1.59
N LYS A 489 -15.52 -5.34 1.70
CA LYS A 489 -14.29 -5.24 2.52
C LYS A 489 -14.54 -5.47 4.02
N LEU A 490 -15.75 -5.22 4.50
CA LEU A 490 -16.09 -5.33 5.92
C LEU A 490 -16.94 -6.56 6.27
N ARG A 491 -17.57 -7.24 5.30
CA ARG A 491 -18.54 -8.32 5.59
C ARG A 491 -17.98 -9.48 6.42
N SER A 492 -16.67 -9.76 6.34
CA SER A 492 -16.00 -10.82 7.09
C SER A 492 -15.93 -10.55 8.59
N TYR A 493 -16.13 -9.30 9.02
CA TYR A 493 -16.11 -8.91 10.44
C TYR A 493 -17.45 -9.07 11.13
N ILE A 494 -18.51 -9.47 10.42
CA ILE A 494 -19.75 -9.89 11.12
C ILE A 494 -19.43 -11.12 11.97
N PRO A 495 -19.69 -11.06 13.31
CA PRO A 495 -19.32 -12.15 14.19
C PRO A 495 -19.96 -13.49 13.79
N TYR A 496 -19.15 -14.54 13.75
CA TYR A 496 -19.64 -15.92 13.64
C TYR A 496 -19.96 -16.45 15.04
N TYR A 497 -21.16 -16.97 15.23
CA TYR A 497 -21.59 -17.68 16.45
C TYR A 497 -22.07 -19.09 16.14
#